data_9ae055aa7b09497cb23595573e40813c
#
_entry.id   9ae055aa7b09497cb23595573e40813c
#
_cell.length_a   1.000
_cell.length_b   1.000
_cell.length_c   1.000
_cell.angle_alpha   90.00
_cell.angle_beta   90.00
_cell.angle_gamma   90.00
#
_symmetry.space_group_name_H-M   'P 1'
#
loop_
_entity.id
_entity.type
_entity.pdbx_description
1 polymer ?
#
loop_
_entity_poly.entity_id
_entity_poly.type
_entity_poly.pdbx_seq_one_letter_code
_entity_poly.pdbx_strand_id
1 'polypeptide(L)'
;MPIIYRRMTRDEALQSADIIVQAYAKPPWHEEWSIQNAISRIDELTTTPMCLAVAAFDAQRPVGFAFGLPHTSVMGRGIHVAEIAIRPQHQRSGIGSCLLKRLEEEARIMGYVHVWLVSRCTGGVADYYKSNDYQQSEKLCVYSKKLT
;
A
#
# COMPACT_ATOMS: atom_id res chain seq x y z
N MET A 1 0.24 -18.09 -15.17
CA MET A 1 1.54 -17.80 -14.54
C MET A 1 1.33 -17.53 -13.06
N PRO A 2 2.15 -18.09 -12.19
CA PRO A 2 2.06 -17.78 -10.77
C PRO A 2 2.45 -16.34 -10.51
N ILE A 3 1.82 -15.76 -9.48
CA ILE A 3 2.17 -14.41 -9.04
C ILE A 3 3.40 -14.49 -8.13
N ILE A 4 4.38 -13.66 -8.39
CA ILE A 4 5.60 -13.58 -7.59
C ILE A 4 5.56 -12.31 -6.75
N TYR A 5 5.82 -12.45 -5.46
CA TYR A 5 5.84 -11.34 -4.51
C TYR A 5 7.27 -11.07 -4.10
N ARG A 6 7.75 -9.87 -4.35
CA ARG A 6 9.13 -9.49 -4.01
C ARG A 6 9.26 -7.99 -3.84
N ARG A 7 10.41 -7.57 -3.36
CA ARG A 7 10.74 -6.15 -3.34
C ARG A 7 10.75 -5.59 -4.76
N MET A 8 10.38 -4.33 -4.85
CA MET A 8 10.26 -3.59 -6.10
C MET A 8 11.31 -2.47 -6.11
N THR A 9 11.98 -2.30 -7.26
CA THR A 9 12.91 -1.19 -7.43
C THR A 9 12.15 0.12 -7.68
N ARG A 10 12.84 1.25 -7.48
CA ARG A 10 12.28 2.56 -7.78
C ARG A 10 11.82 2.66 -9.25
N ASP A 11 12.65 2.18 -10.19
CA ASP A 11 12.31 2.22 -11.61
C ASP A 11 11.06 1.40 -11.92
N GLU A 12 10.95 0.21 -11.36
CA GLU A 12 9.75 -0.62 -11.50
C GLU A 12 8.52 0.11 -10.94
N ALA A 13 8.66 0.77 -9.81
CA ALA A 13 7.58 1.53 -9.18
C ALA A 13 7.13 2.70 -10.06
N LEU A 14 8.06 3.49 -10.57
CA LEU A 14 7.74 4.63 -11.43
C LEU A 14 7.06 4.21 -12.71
N GLN A 15 7.50 3.10 -13.32
CA GLN A 15 6.89 2.54 -14.52
C GLN A 15 5.49 1.97 -14.27
N SER A 16 5.15 1.72 -13.01
CA SER A 16 3.86 1.13 -12.61
C SER A 16 2.94 2.13 -11.93
N ALA A 17 3.20 3.43 -12.06
CA ALA A 17 2.40 4.47 -11.41
C ALA A 17 0.94 4.46 -11.87
N ASP A 18 0.64 3.93 -13.05
CA ASP A 18 -0.71 3.77 -13.57
C ASP A 18 -1.57 2.84 -12.69
N ILE A 19 -0.96 2.01 -11.86
CA ILE A 19 -1.71 1.18 -10.88
C ILE A 19 -2.54 2.09 -9.97
N ILE A 20 -1.97 3.21 -9.51
CA ILE A 20 -2.71 4.18 -8.68
C ILE A 20 -3.92 4.72 -9.44
N VAL A 21 -3.71 5.13 -10.69
CA VAL A 21 -4.79 5.69 -11.52
C VAL A 21 -5.92 4.68 -11.67
N GLN A 22 -5.59 3.45 -12.03
CA GLN A 22 -6.57 2.40 -12.31
C GLN A 22 -7.29 1.93 -11.05
N ALA A 23 -6.54 1.66 -9.97
CA ALA A 23 -7.11 1.09 -8.75
C ALA A 23 -8.03 2.08 -8.03
N TYR A 24 -7.60 3.33 -7.90
CA TYR A 24 -8.36 4.33 -7.16
C TYR A 24 -9.50 4.96 -7.95
N ALA A 25 -9.59 4.71 -9.26
CA ALA A 25 -10.77 5.09 -10.04
C ALA A 25 -12.00 4.25 -9.70
N LYS A 26 -11.80 3.06 -9.13
CA LYS A 26 -12.88 2.10 -8.83
C LYS A 26 -13.48 2.36 -7.44
N PRO A 27 -14.71 1.82 -7.16
CA PRO A 27 -15.28 1.88 -5.83
C PRO A 27 -14.36 1.20 -4.81
N PRO A 28 -14.34 1.66 -3.56
CA PRO A 28 -15.12 2.77 -2.98
C PRO A 28 -14.45 4.13 -3.15
N TRP A 29 -13.30 4.21 -3.85
CA TRP A 29 -12.47 5.41 -3.88
C TRP A 29 -13.03 6.47 -4.82
N HIS A 30 -13.35 6.10 -6.07
CA HIS A 30 -13.84 7.02 -7.12
C HIS A 30 -12.95 8.27 -7.26
N GLU A 31 -11.63 8.08 -7.19
CA GLU A 31 -10.66 9.16 -7.29
C GLU A 31 -10.13 9.28 -8.72
N GLU A 32 -10.11 10.50 -9.21
CA GLU A 32 -9.59 10.79 -10.55
C GLU A 32 -8.13 11.27 -10.47
N TRP A 33 -7.22 10.30 -10.45
CA TRP A 33 -5.79 10.59 -10.43
C TRP A 33 -5.27 10.87 -11.84
N SER A 34 -4.51 11.95 -12.00
CA SER A 34 -3.70 12.13 -13.21
C SER A 34 -2.48 11.24 -13.14
N ILE A 35 -1.94 10.85 -14.29
CA ILE A 35 -0.70 10.05 -14.32
C ILE A 35 0.47 10.87 -13.73
N GLN A 36 0.50 12.18 -13.93
CA GLN A 36 1.53 13.05 -13.35
C GLN A 36 1.50 13.02 -11.83
N ASN A 37 0.31 13.12 -11.23
CA ASN A 37 0.18 13.05 -9.77
C ASN A 37 0.51 11.66 -9.24
N ALA A 38 0.17 10.61 -9.96
CA ALA A 38 0.56 9.25 -9.60
C ALA A 38 2.07 9.08 -9.61
N ILE A 39 2.75 9.57 -10.63
CA ILE A 39 4.22 9.55 -10.71
C ILE A 39 4.82 10.36 -9.55
N SER A 40 4.28 11.55 -9.28
CA SER A 40 4.75 12.37 -8.16
C SER A 40 4.61 11.65 -6.82
N ARG A 41 3.50 10.94 -6.64
CA ARG A 41 3.28 10.16 -5.41
C ARG A 41 4.32 9.05 -5.25
N ILE A 42 4.57 8.30 -6.34
CA ILE A 42 5.58 7.25 -6.32
C ILE A 42 6.98 7.83 -6.08
N ASP A 43 7.28 8.95 -6.69
CA ASP A 43 8.56 9.65 -6.47
C ASP A 43 8.74 10.03 -5.00
N GLU A 44 7.73 10.64 -4.39
CA GLU A 44 7.72 10.97 -2.96
C GLU A 44 8.05 9.75 -2.09
N LEU A 45 7.33 8.65 -2.35
CA LEU A 45 7.48 7.43 -1.55
C LEU A 45 8.87 6.84 -1.70
N THR A 46 9.33 6.68 -2.94
CA THR A 46 10.58 5.98 -3.23
C THR A 46 11.82 6.81 -2.93
N THR A 47 11.70 8.12 -2.77
CA THR A 47 12.80 8.99 -2.32
C THR A 47 12.81 9.20 -0.81
N THR A 48 11.78 8.73 -0.11
CA THR A 48 11.79 8.75 1.36
C THR A 48 12.78 7.70 1.87
N PRO A 49 13.72 8.09 2.73
CA PRO A 49 14.69 7.13 3.28
C PRO A 49 14.01 5.94 3.93
N MET A 50 14.54 4.75 3.66
CA MET A 50 14.06 3.49 4.23
C MET A 50 12.63 3.09 3.80
N CYS A 51 12.13 3.66 2.71
CA CYS A 51 10.87 3.21 2.14
C CYS A 51 10.95 1.72 1.80
N LEU A 52 9.96 0.96 2.25
CA LEU A 52 9.84 -0.46 1.94
C LEU A 52 8.79 -0.62 0.84
N ALA A 53 9.23 -1.02 -0.36
CA ALA A 53 8.36 -1.22 -1.50
C ALA A 53 8.34 -2.69 -1.90
N VAL A 54 7.15 -3.28 -1.94
CA VAL A 54 6.94 -4.66 -2.39
C VAL A 54 5.88 -4.66 -3.48
N ALA A 55 5.97 -5.64 -4.38
CA ALA A 55 4.99 -5.76 -5.46
C ALA A 55 4.67 -7.21 -5.77
N ALA A 56 3.52 -7.37 -6.38
CA ALA A 56 3.07 -8.64 -6.97
C ALA A 56 3.30 -8.54 -8.47
N PHE A 57 3.96 -9.56 -9.03
CA PHE A 57 4.33 -9.60 -10.44
C PHE A 57 3.64 -10.76 -11.14
N ASP A 58 3.00 -10.47 -12.26
CA ASP A 58 2.56 -11.48 -13.21
C ASP A 58 3.58 -11.47 -14.36
N ALA A 59 4.33 -12.56 -14.47
CA ALA A 59 5.57 -12.58 -15.27
C ALA A 59 6.51 -11.48 -14.77
N GLN A 60 6.81 -10.47 -15.57
CA GLN A 60 7.67 -9.36 -15.15
C GLN A 60 6.90 -8.04 -14.97
N ARG A 61 5.57 -8.11 -15.03
CA ARG A 61 4.72 -6.93 -14.95
C ARG A 61 4.14 -6.78 -13.54
N PRO A 62 4.34 -5.66 -12.86
CA PRO A 62 3.67 -5.40 -11.59
C PRO A 62 2.16 -5.30 -11.77
N VAL A 63 1.42 -6.06 -10.96
CA VAL A 63 -0.04 -6.02 -10.96
C VAL A 63 -0.62 -5.42 -9.68
N GLY A 64 0.24 -5.22 -8.69
CA GLY A 64 -0.10 -4.54 -7.45
C GLY A 64 1.16 -4.20 -6.68
N PHE A 65 1.04 -3.27 -5.75
CA PHE A 65 2.18 -2.87 -4.91
C PHE A 65 1.71 -2.36 -3.55
N ALA A 66 2.66 -2.33 -2.62
CA ALA A 66 2.48 -1.74 -1.31
C ALA A 66 3.76 -1.00 -0.91
N PHE A 67 3.59 0.17 -0.30
CA PHE A 67 4.69 0.99 0.18
C PHE A 67 4.53 1.21 1.68
N GLY A 68 5.60 0.97 2.42
CA GLY A 68 5.67 1.24 3.85
C GLY A 68 6.74 2.26 4.17
N LEU A 69 6.43 3.16 5.08
CA LEU A 69 7.35 4.18 5.56
C LEU A 69 7.64 3.98 7.04
N PRO A 70 8.88 4.20 7.49
CA PRO A 70 9.21 4.07 8.91
C PRO A 70 8.39 5.03 9.76
N HIS A 71 7.92 4.55 10.89
CA HIS A 71 7.20 5.38 11.86
C HIS A 71 7.44 4.84 13.27
N THR A 72 8.41 5.41 13.97
CA THR A 72 8.69 5.05 15.36
C THR A 72 7.63 5.67 16.28
N SER A 73 7.08 4.89 17.17
CA SER A 73 6.08 5.32 18.14
C SER A 73 6.43 4.79 19.53
N VAL A 74 5.52 5.00 20.48
CA VAL A 74 5.67 4.43 21.83
C VAL A 74 5.76 2.90 21.80
N MET A 75 5.22 2.27 20.78
CA MET A 75 5.28 0.81 20.61
C MET A 75 6.63 0.33 20.09
N GLY A 76 7.49 1.23 19.65
CA GLY A 76 8.79 0.91 19.06
C GLY A 76 8.85 1.28 17.59
N ARG A 77 9.76 0.61 16.87
CA ARG A 77 9.91 0.84 15.42
C ARG A 77 8.71 0.27 14.70
N GLY A 78 7.97 1.12 14.03
CA GLY A 78 6.79 0.75 13.26
C GLY A 78 6.93 1.10 11.80
N ILE A 79 6.00 0.58 11.00
CA ILE A 79 5.89 0.91 9.60
C ILE A 79 4.46 1.36 9.30
N HIS A 80 4.34 2.45 8.55
CA HIS A 80 3.08 2.97 8.06
C HIS A 80 2.88 2.52 6.62
N VAL A 81 1.81 1.81 6.34
CA VAL A 81 1.46 1.44 4.96
C VAL A 81 0.87 2.68 4.29
N ALA A 82 1.70 3.32 3.46
CA ALA A 82 1.34 4.61 2.84
C ALA A 82 0.46 4.45 1.60
N GLU A 83 0.70 3.39 0.81
CA GLU A 83 -0.14 3.02 -0.34
C GLU A 83 -0.19 1.50 -0.46
N ILE A 84 -1.34 0.99 -0.86
CA ILE A 84 -1.50 -0.39 -1.32
C ILE A 84 -2.57 -0.38 -2.41
N ALA A 85 -2.23 -0.90 -3.58
CA ALA A 85 -3.12 -0.86 -4.72
C ALA A 85 -2.89 -2.08 -5.62
N ILE A 86 -3.97 -2.61 -6.18
CA ILE A 86 -3.97 -3.77 -7.09
C ILE A 86 -4.71 -3.35 -8.35
N ARG A 87 -4.20 -3.72 -9.53
CA ARG A 87 -4.93 -3.47 -10.78
C ARG A 87 -6.32 -4.09 -10.71
N PRO A 88 -7.37 -3.39 -11.18
CA PRO A 88 -8.75 -3.88 -11.04
C PRO A 88 -8.97 -5.31 -11.52
N GLN A 89 -8.35 -5.69 -12.63
CA GLN A 89 -8.51 -7.03 -13.20
C GLN A 89 -7.83 -8.14 -12.39
N HIS A 90 -7.03 -7.78 -11.39
CA HIS A 90 -6.35 -8.71 -10.50
C HIS A 90 -6.90 -8.66 -9.06
N GLN A 91 -7.91 -7.83 -8.81
CA GLN A 91 -8.54 -7.75 -7.49
C GLN A 91 -9.39 -8.98 -7.21
N ARG A 92 -9.66 -9.24 -5.92
CA ARG A 92 -10.50 -10.34 -5.42
C ARG A 92 -9.95 -11.73 -5.76
N SER A 93 -8.64 -11.84 -5.93
CA SER A 93 -7.96 -13.11 -6.20
C SER A 93 -6.96 -13.48 -5.09
N GLY A 94 -6.98 -12.77 -3.96
CA GLY A 94 -6.09 -13.01 -2.84
C GLY A 94 -4.74 -12.30 -2.95
N ILE A 95 -4.48 -11.58 -4.03
CA ILE A 95 -3.21 -10.89 -4.25
C ILE A 95 -2.96 -9.83 -3.17
N GLY A 96 -3.99 -9.06 -2.83
CA GLY A 96 -3.87 -8.03 -1.79
C GLY A 96 -3.42 -8.58 -0.44
N SER A 97 -4.00 -9.70 -0.02
CA SER A 97 -3.63 -10.36 1.24
C SER A 97 -2.22 -10.91 1.22
N CYS A 98 -1.81 -11.52 0.12
CA CYS A 98 -0.44 -12.02 -0.04
C CYS A 98 0.57 -10.88 -0.06
N LEU A 99 0.23 -9.78 -0.72
CA LEU A 99 1.08 -8.60 -0.81
C LEU A 99 1.27 -7.95 0.57
N LEU A 100 0.20 -7.82 1.34
CA LEU A 100 0.26 -7.28 2.69
C LEU A 100 1.11 -8.16 3.60
N LYS A 101 0.96 -9.48 3.51
CA LYS A 101 1.79 -10.42 4.26
C LYS A 101 3.26 -10.31 3.88
N ARG A 102 3.56 -10.14 2.60
CA ARG A 102 4.95 -9.97 2.16
C ARG A 102 5.55 -8.68 2.71
N LEU A 103 4.79 -7.59 2.73
CA LEU A 103 5.23 -6.35 3.34
C LEU A 103 5.54 -6.57 4.83
N GLU A 104 4.66 -7.26 5.54
CA GLU A 104 4.85 -7.59 6.96
C GLU A 104 6.09 -8.43 7.20
N GLU A 105 6.34 -9.43 6.37
CA GLU A 105 7.54 -10.28 6.46
C GLU A 105 8.82 -9.48 6.28
N GLU A 106 8.86 -8.63 5.24
CA GLU A 106 10.01 -7.77 5.00
C GLU A 106 10.22 -6.77 6.15
N ALA A 107 9.13 -6.26 6.70
CA ALA A 107 9.18 -5.37 7.86
C ALA A 107 9.76 -6.09 9.09
N ARG A 108 9.34 -7.33 9.35
CA ARG A 108 9.88 -8.12 10.46
C ARG A 108 11.38 -8.36 10.32
N ILE A 109 11.83 -8.69 9.11
CA ILE A 109 13.25 -8.91 8.82
C ILE A 109 14.06 -7.64 9.13
N MET A 110 13.48 -6.46 8.89
CA MET A 110 14.12 -5.18 9.17
C MET A 110 14.01 -4.76 10.64
N GLY A 111 13.35 -5.56 11.48
CA GLY A 111 13.21 -5.28 12.90
C GLY A 111 12.04 -4.39 13.28
N TYR A 112 11.10 -4.17 12.38
CA TYR A 112 9.87 -3.45 12.71
C TYR A 112 8.95 -4.35 13.53
N VAL A 113 8.25 -3.75 14.50
CA VAL A 113 7.42 -4.48 15.48
C VAL A 113 5.95 -4.14 15.36
N HIS A 114 5.59 -3.18 14.50
CA HIS A 114 4.21 -2.71 14.39
C HIS A 114 3.94 -2.19 12.98
N VAL A 115 2.74 -2.48 12.48
CA VAL A 115 2.27 -1.98 11.18
C VAL A 115 0.94 -1.25 11.42
N TRP A 116 0.79 -0.08 10.83
CA TRP A 116 -0.46 0.66 10.91
C TRP A 116 -0.76 1.36 9.59
N LEU A 117 -2.02 1.71 9.40
CA LEU A 117 -2.47 2.40 8.18
C LEU A 117 -3.75 3.17 8.46
N VAL A 118 -4.10 4.06 7.53
CA VAL A 118 -5.37 4.78 7.53
C VAL A 118 -6.16 4.33 6.30
N SER A 119 -7.41 3.94 6.51
CA SER A 119 -8.27 3.49 5.42
C SER A 119 -9.74 3.67 5.79
N ARG A 120 -10.63 3.13 4.97
CA ARG A 120 -12.07 3.16 5.22
C ARG A 120 -12.41 2.41 6.50
N CYS A 121 -13.30 2.96 7.30
CA CYS A 121 -13.71 2.34 8.57
C CYS A 121 -14.87 1.36 8.44
N THR A 122 -15.53 1.32 7.29
CA THR A 122 -16.65 0.40 7.03
C THR A 122 -16.54 -0.17 5.61
N GLY A 123 -17.33 -1.23 5.33
CA GLY A 123 -17.42 -1.83 4.01
C GLY A 123 -16.35 -2.86 3.72
N GLY A 124 -16.23 -3.21 2.45
CA GLY A 124 -15.33 -4.28 2.01
C GLY A 124 -13.86 -4.04 2.32
N VAL A 125 -13.41 -2.77 2.28
CA VAL A 125 -12.03 -2.41 2.61
C VAL A 125 -11.75 -2.69 4.10
N ALA A 126 -12.68 -2.29 4.98
CA ALA A 126 -12.56 -2.58 6.40
C ALA A 126 -12.54 -4.09 6.66
N ASP A 127 -13.40 -4.84 5.99
CA ASP A 127 -13.46 -6.30 6.10
C ASP A 127 -12.15 -6.95 5.65
N TYR A 128 -11.55 -6.43 4.58
CA TYR A 128 -10.25 -6.90 4.09
C TYR A 128 -9.16 -6.76 5.17
N TYR A 129 -9.07 -5.60 5.83
CA TYR A 129 -8.05 -5.41 6.87
C TYR A 129 -8.33 -6.28 8.10
N LYS A 130 -9.59 -6.41 8.51
CA LYS A 130 -9.97 -7.30 9.61
C LYS A 130 -9.62 -8.75 9.32
N SER A 131 -9.86 -9.22 8.10
CA SER A 131 -9.53 -10.60 7.69
C SER A 131 -8.03 -10.84 7.62
N ASN A 132 -7.21 -9.78 7.58
CA ASN A 132 -5.75 -9.85 7.63
C ASN A 132 -5.21 -9.52 9.03
N ASP A 133 -6.03 -9.64 10.06
CA ASP A 133 -5.68 -9.50 11.48
C ASP A 133 -5.33 -8.06 11.91
N TYR A 134 -5.81 -7.07 11.17
CA TYR A 134 -5.70 -5.67 11.57
C TYR A 134 -6.89 -5.30 12.45
N GLN A 135 -6.59 -4.56 13.50
CA GLN A 135 -7.60 -4.06 14.45
C GLN A 135 -7.84 -2.58 14.21
N GLN A 136 -9.10 -2.20 14.09
CA GLN A 136 -9.49 -0.80 13.92
C GLN A 136 -9.41 -0.08 15.27
N SER A 137 -8.77 1.10 15.26
CA SER A 137 -8.79 1.96 16.45
C SER A 137 -10.15 2.67 16.56
N GLU A 138 -10.74 2.62 17.75
CA GLU A 138 -11.99 3.36 18.04
C GLU A 138 -11.71 4.74 18.62
N LYS A 139 -10.44 5.04 18.92
CA LYS A 139 -10.03 6.28 19.60
C LYS A 139 -9.39 7.30 18.68
N LEU A 140 -8.96 6.90 17.49
CA LEU A 140 -8.24 7.75 16.56
C LEU A 140 -9.09 8.04 15.33
N CYS A 141 -8.96 9.26 14.83
CA CYS A 141 -9.59 9.66 13.57
C CYS A 141 -8.66 10.58 12.79
N VAL A 142 -8.96 10.76 11.51
CA VAL A 142 -8.16 11.61 10.62
C VAL A 142 -8.65 13.05 10.72
N TYR A 143 -7.72 13.98 10.89
CA TYR A 143 -7.99 15.41 10.81
C TYR A 143 -7.31 15.97 9.57
N SER A 144 -8.03 16.73 8.77
CA SER A 144 -7.46 17.35 7.58
C SER A 144 -7.94 18.78 7.46
N LYS A 145 -7.13 19.63 6.81
CA LYS A 145 -7.48 21.02 6.55
C LYS A 145 -6.99 21.40 5.15
N LYS A 146 -7.87 21.96 4.36
CA LYS A 146 -7.51 22.49 3.07
C LYS A 146 -6.76 23.80 3.25
N LEU A 147 -5.62 23.97 2.58
CA LEU A 147 -4.77 25.16 2.74
C LEU A 147 -5.01 26.22 1.67
N THR A 148 -5.75 25.88 0.61
CA THR A 148 -6.06 26.83 -0.47
C THR A 148 -7.56 26.96 -0.66
#